data_4cff45d6a9ec7f29a905b956983238f7
#
_entry.id   4cff45d6a9ec7f29a905b956983238f7
#
_cell.length_a   1.000
_cell.length_b   1.000
_cell.length_c   1.000
_cell.angle_alpha   90.00
_cell.angle_beta   90.00
_cell.angle_gamma   90.00
#
_symmetry.space_group_name_H-M   'P 1'
#
loop_
_entity.id
_entity.type
_entity.pdbx_description
1 polymer ?
#
loop_
_entity_poly.entity_id
_entity_poly.type
_entity_poly.pdbx_seq_one_letter_code
_entity_poly.pdbx_strand_id
1 'polypeptide(L)'
;MCLPDFMHATRSFIPALFLVLTLGGRQANADWTLVTAGKAGAVIHHAANAPETAQLAAKEIQHVIRRATGVELRITSGTESPAIRIVSDSALAHDSFEIRAEGQDIVIAGNDDLVPSKQDTWFVPSHGTLFGAQEFLERFTGVRWLFPGELGEDVPHHDTLVISLPEVIRSAPDLAVRSLAYVGESDKGTTGRPKSAVFEWMKRQRLTNALHSFVTGYGHSWDDYLTPADMVAHPEWKSSNGEAVRNGRVKFFCTTAPGLIETFARRVIESLDRNPKREMASISPTDGGGFCTCERCAKLLGKDPHGKVNHSLVMLTFYKQVAEIIQRERPGRRLGGFVYYNYQYPPSTAPALPDNLSLCWAPLNYYGYGLLKPVYREEFERVMQRWSGITPHLFYHNYSTWMRSFHGAPLPPSIDILQRELPAAVKQHAWGARMVGTSAWGVNAPINYILSKQMWNARLNVSATLDEWLQRAYGPGWRHMRQLDDELDVQMRAHKEAQSPVYKGSQYEVNEDVMKNIYAPLFPAMEQHYRSALAECRTETQRQRLTMFGDNLTQLHFALRKAGLIPAHAQSIFQRDDAAFAAFMTGMESTFSLYRDDLGINHGPVWKGEWSAP
;
A
#
# COMPACT_ATOMS: atom_id res chain seq x y z
N MET A 1 57.23 -33.81 31.31
CA MET A 1 58.20 -32.83 31.76
C MET A 1 57.48 -31.51 31.96
N CYS A 2 57.34 -31.20 33.22
CA CYS A 2 57.15 -29.91 33.94
C CYS A 2 56.31 -28.79 33.26
N LEU A 3 55.18 -28.57 33.87
CA LEU A 3 54.49 -27.28 34.01
C LEU A 3 55.31 -26.39 34.97
N PRO A 4 55.15 -25.07 34.92
CA PRO A 4 55.04 -24.33 36.17
C PRO A 4 53.72 -23.53 36.28
N ASP A 5 53.28 -23.57 37.55
CA ASP A 5 52.16 -22.82 38.12
C ASP A 5 52.33 -21.29 37.96
N PHE A 6 51.18 -20.59 37.77
CA PHE A 6 51.07 -19.18 38.12
C PHE A 6 49.89 -18.90 39.04
N MET A 7 50.23 -18.40 40.20
CA MET A 7 49.38 -18.07 41.36
C MET A 7 48.32 -17.02 41.02
N HIS A 8 47.09 -17.27 41.41
CA HIS A 8 46.01 -16.30 41.48
C HIS A 8 46.17 -15.40 42.69
N ALA A 9 46.30 -14.11 42.43
CA ALA A 9 46.12 -13.05 43.42
C ALA A 9 44.68 -12.52 43.35
N THR A 10 43.86 -12.94 44.30
CA THR A 10 42.51 -12.40 44.53
C THR A 10 42.58 -11.04 45.14
N ARG A 11 42.22 -9.99 44.38
CA ARG A 11 41.90 -8.67 44.92
C ARG A 11 40.39 -8.56 45.10
N SER A 12 39.97 -8.54 46.36
CA SER A 12 38.61 -8.23 46.78
C SER A 12 38.30 -6.77 46.48
N PHE A 13 37.39 -6.52 45.54
CA PHE A 13 36.79 -5.20 45.38
C PHE A 13 35.47 -5.20 46.15
N ILE A 14 35.39 -4.33 47.17
CA ILE A 14 34.13 -3.98 47.84
C ILE A 14 33.43 -2.96 46.94
N PRO A 15 32.23 -3.21 46.42
CA PRO A 15 31.47 -2.20 45.70
C PRO A 15 30.84 -1.23 46.73
N ALA A 16 31.26 0.03 46.69
CA ALA A 16 30.56 1.10 47.37
C ALA A 16 29.16 1.26 46.71
N LEU A 17 28.14 0.92 47.48
CA LEU A 17 26.75 1.10 47.09
C LEU A 17 26.40 2.59 47.14
N PHE A 18 26.51 3.32 46.02
CA PHE A 18 25.94 4.64 45.88
C PHE A 18 24.42 4.50 45.73
N LEU A 19 23.72 4.74 46.85
CA LEU A 19 22.28 4.90 46.84
C LEU A 19 21.92 6.22 46.14
N VAL A 20 21.76 6.21 44.82
CA VAL A 20 21.14 7.31 44.07
C VAL A 20 19.65 7.27 44.39
N LEU A 21 19.23 8.07 45.36
CA LEU A 21 17.83 8.43 45.57
C LEU A 21 17.40 9.23 44.32
N THR A 22 16.95 8.55 43.28
CA THR A 22 16.12 9.18 42.28
C THR A 22 14.79 9.51 42.95
N LEU A 23 14.66 10.75 43.35
CA LEU A 23 13.34 11.36 43.54
C LEU A 23 12.61 11.32 42.18
N GLY A 24 12.07 10.16 41.86
CA GLY A 24 11.08 9.99 40.83
C GLY A 24 9.83 10.76 41.23
N GLY A 25 9.83 12.05 40.96
CA GLY A 25 8.61 12.81 40.95
C GLY A 25 7.66 12.10 40.02
N ARG A 26 6.62 11.45 40.54
CA ARG A 26 5.44 11.08 39.74
C ARG A 26 4.98 12.40 39.14
N GLN A 27 5.28 12.63 37.85
CA GLN A 27 4.61 13.66 37.09
C GLN A 27 3.12 13.34 37.22
N ALA A 28 2.39 14.19 37.92
CA ALA A 28 0.95 14.10 38.00
C ALA A 28 0.45 14.09 36.55
N ASN A 29 -0.31 13.08 36.17
CA ASN A 29 -0.94 13.05 34.86
C ASN A 29 -1.73 14.35 34.73
N ALA A 30 -1.26 15.27 33.89
CA ALA A 30 -2.03 16.45 33.59
C ALA A 30 -3.14 16.04 32.62
N ASP A 31 -4.37 16.28 33.01
CA ASP A 31 -5.52 16.08 32.14
C ASP A 31 -5.89 17.40 31.48
N TRP A 32 -5.99 17.39 30.15
CA TRP A 32 -6.41 18.55 29.37
C TRP A 32 -7.86 18.40 28.97
N THR A 33 -8.74 19.25 29.48
CA THR A 33 -10.14 19.30 29.07
C THR A 33 -10.27 20.16 27.82
N LEU A 34 -10.36 19.52 26.66
CA LEU A 34 -10.50 20.21 25.37
C LEU A 34 -11.92 20.70 25.13
N VAL A 35 -12.92 19.91 25.56
CA VAL A 35 -14.33 20.24 25.46
C VAL A 35 -15.05 19.74 26.71
N THR A 36 -15.96 20.56 27.29
CA THR A 36 -16.84 20.15 28.36
C THR A 36 -18.18 20.90 28.28
N ALA A 37 -19.28 20.17 28.47
CA ALA A 37 -20.64 20.73 28.47
C ALA A 37 -20.94 21.68 27.29
N GLY A 38 -20.50 21.30 26.07
CA GLY A 38 -20.70 22.09 24.84
C GLY A 38 -19.82 23.34 24.73
N LYS A 39 -18.79 23.48 25.57
CA LYS A 39 -17.86 24.63 25.54
C LYS A 39 -16.44 24.20 25.25
N ALA A 40 -15.75 25.01 24.41
CA ALA A 40 -14.32 24.86 24.13
C ALA A 40 -13.50 25.22 25.37
N GLY A 41 -12.62 24.31 25.80
CA GLY A 41 -11.65 24.50 26.88
C GLY A 41 -10.23 24.77 26.41
N ALA A 42 -9.97 24.70 25.09
CA ALA A 42 -8.67 24.94 24.48
C ALA A 42 -8.80 25.56 23.09
N VAL A 43 -7.70 26.06 22.56
CA VAL A 43 -7.58 26.49 21.16
C VAL A 43 -6.61 25.59 20.40
N ILE A 44 -6.62 25.67 19.06
CA ILE A 44 -5.59 25.03 18.21
C ILE A 44 -4.65 26.15 17.76
N HIS A 45 -3.35 25.95 17.96
CA HIS A 45 -2.34 26.95 17.64
C HIS A 45 -1.37 26.44 16.59
N HIS A 46 -1.07 27.27 15.59
CA HIS A 46 0.11 27.17 14.74
C HIS A 46 0.71 28.57 14.49
N ALA A 47 1.98 28.64 14.20
CA ALA A 47 2.62 29.93 13.86
C ALA A 47 1.98 30.56 12.63
N ALA A 48 1.97 31.89 12.52
CA ALA A 48 1.38 32.62 11.38
C ALA A 48 2.04 32.24 10.04
N ASN A 49 3.32 31.89 10.07
CA ASN A 49 4.11 31.44 8.91
C ASN A 49 4.30 29.90 8.88
N ALA A 50 3.46 29.13 9.57
CA ALA A 50 3.58 27.68 9.61
C ALA A 50 3.49 27.08 8.20
N PRO A 51 4.21 25.97 7.92
CA PRO A 51 4.07 25.21 6.69
C PRO A 51 2.61 24.79 6.44
N GLU A 52 2.28 24.57 5.16
CA GLU A 52 0.93 24.12 4.77
C GLU A 52 0.52 22.85 5.50
N THR A 53 1.46 21.93 5.73
CA THR A 53 1.24 20.68 6.48
C THR A 53 0.71 20.95 7.90
N ALA A 54 1.33 21.87 8.62
CA ALA A 54 0.88 22.23 9.97
C ALA A 54 -0.48 22.92 9.97
N GLN A 55 -0.78 23.74 8.95
CA GLN A 55 -2.11 24.33 8.78
C GLN A 55 -3.18 23.28 8.47
N LEU A 56 -2.85 22.26 7.66
CA LEU A 56 -3.75 21.12 7.39
C LEU A 56 -3.99 20.31 8.66
N ALA A 57 -2.94 20.07 9.46
CA ALA A 57 -3.05 19.40 10.76
C ALA A 57 -4.02 20.11 11.70
N ALA A 58 -3.96 21.44 11.78
CA ALA A 58 -4.88 22.25 12.58
C ALA A 58 -6.35 22.09 12.14
N LYS A 59 -6.58 22.15 10.82
CA LYS A 59 -7.92 21.98 10.24
C LYS A 59 -8.47 20.57 10.47
N GLU A 60 -7.64 19.54 10.39
CA GLU A 60 -8.04 18.16 10.64
C GLU A 60 -8.43 17.95 12.11
N ILE A 61 -7.66 18.50 13.05
CA ILE A 61 -7.99 18.48 14.48
C ILE A 61 -9.34 19.21 14.72
N GLN A 62 -9.51 20.41 14.16
CA GLN A 62 -10.75 21.17 14.28
C GLN A 62 -11.95 20.39 13.75
N HIS A 63 -11.82 19.82 12.55
CA HIS A 63 -12.86 19.04 11.88
C HIS A 63 -13.32 17.84 12.73
N VAL A 64 -12.37 17.01 13.18
CA VAL A 64 -12.70 15.78 13.92
C VAL A 64 -13.24 16.10 15.32
N ILE A 65 -12.67 17.07 16.04
CA ILE A 65 -13.18 17.45 17.36
C ILE A 65 -14.60 18.00 17.24
N ARG A 66 -14.88 18.82 16.22
CA ARG A 66 -16.25 19.30 15.97
C ARG A 66 -17.21 18.15 15.66
N ARG A 67 -16.78 17.16 14.87
CA ARG A 67 -17.59 15.96 14.58
C ARG A 67 -17.85 15.12 15.85
N ALA A 68 -16.83 14.99 16.70
CA ALA A 68 -16.89 14.18 17.92
C ALA A 68 -17.69 14.84 19.05
N THR A 69 -17.71 16.17 19.14
CA THR A 69 -18.24 16.89 20.32
C THR A 69 -19.34 17.91 20.00
N GLY A 70 -19.53 18.25 18.72
CA GLY A 70 -20.36 19.38 18.30
C GLY A 70 -19.72 20.75 18.50
N VAL A 71 -18.53 20.82 19.14
CA VAL A 71 -17.85 22.08 19.47
C VAL A 71 -16.67 22.33 18.54
N GLU A 72 -16.60 23.52 17.97
CA GLU A 72 -15.49 23.95 17.13
C GLU A 72 -14.42 24.66 17.96
N LEU A 73 -13.21 24.11 18.01
CA LEU A 73 -12.05 24.78 18.61
C LEU A 73 -11.52 25.84 17.64
N ARG A 74 -11.27 27.04 18.14
CA ARG A 74 -10.72 28.15 17.32
C ARG A 74 -9.26 27.90 16.96
N ILE A 75 -8.92 28.06 15.68
CA ILE A 75 -7.52 28.08 15.21
C ILE A 75 -6.98 29.50 15.39
N THR A 76 -5.77 29.61 15.95
CA THR A 76 -5.11 30.91 16.26
C THR A 76 -3.61 30.84 16.03
N SER A 77 -2.99 32.00 15.82
CA SER A 77 -1.53 32.19 15.86
C SER A 77 -1.08 33.00 17.07
N GLY A 78 -1.98 33.27 18.04
CA GLY A 78 -1.71 34.00 19.28
C GLY A 78 -1.02 33.12 20.35
N THR A 79 -0.98 33.64 21.58
CA THR A 79 -0.30 33.01 22.72
C THR A 79 -1.27 32.36 23.73
N GLU A 80 -2.50 32.18 23.33
CA GLU A 80 -3.53 31.60 24.20
C GLU A 80 -3.17 30.20 24.69
N SER A 81 -3.56 29.88 25.91
CA SER A 81 -3.40 28.59 26.58
C SER A 81 -4.66 28.35 27.47
N PRO A 82 -5.16 27.09 27.60
CA PRO A 82 -4.63 25.86 27.02
C PRO A 82 -4.76 25.77 25.50
N ALA A 83 -3.77 25.17 24.84
CA ALA A 83 -3.72 25.01 23.42
C ALA A 83 -3.24 23.63 22.97
N ILE A 84 -3.71 23.18 21.81
CA ILE A 84 -3.03 22.13 21.01
C ILE A 84 -2.10 22.87 20.05
N ARG A 85 -0.79 22.83 20.34
CA ARG A 85 0.25 23.54 19.55
C ARG A 85 0.84 22.62 18.50
N ILE A 86 0.76 23.04 17.25
CA ILE A 86 1.33 22.34 16.11
C ILE A 86 2.65 23.05 15.76
N VAL A 87 3.75 22.29 15.83
CA VAL A 87 5.12 22.82 15.70
C VAL A 87 5.89 22.01 14.67
N SER A 88 6.35 22.66 13.61
CA SER A 88 7.30 22.03 12.68
C SER A 88 8.70 22.00 13.29
N ASP A 89 9.32 20.82 13.32
CA ASP A 89 10.63 20.56 13.91
C ASP A 89 11.48 19.71 12.94
N SER A 90 12.39 20.38 12.23
CA SER A 90 13.29 19.74 11.25
C SER A 90 14.40 18.89 11.90
N ALA A 91 14.54 18.92 13.23
CA ALA A 91 15.46 18.03 13.94
C ALA A 91 14.90 16.61 14.10
N LEU A 92 13.59 16.44 13.94
CA LEU A 92 12.96 15.13 13.94
C LEU A 92 13.26 14.39 12.62
N ALA A 93 13.21 13.05 12.68
CA ALA A 93 13.40 12.22 11.49
C ALA A 93 12.28 12.43 10.46
N HIS A 94 12.52 12.06 9.21
CA HIS A 94 11.55 12.13 8.12
C HIS A 94 10.20 11.50 8.51
N ASP A 95 9.09 12.22 8.27
CA ASP A 95 7.71 11.84 8.60
C ASP A 95 7.46 11.52 10.10
N SER A 96 8.45 11.72 10.97
CA SER A 96 8.27 11.45 12.40
C SER A 96 7.61 12.60 13.14
N PHE A 97 7.04 12.27 14.28
CA PHE A 97 6.39 13.23 15.17
C PHE A 97 6.55 12.86 16.65
N GLU A 98 6.34 13.85 17.50
CA GLU A 98 6.17 13.72 18.95
C GLU A 98 4.89 14.40 19.39
N ILE A 99 4.15 13.75 20.32
CA ILE A 99 3.04 14.37 21.04
C ILE A 99 3.45 14.41 22.52
N ARG A 100 3.51 15.60 23.11
CA ARG A 100 3.97 15.78 24.48
C ARG A 100 3.22 16.88 25.20
N ALA A 101 3.24 16.79 26.52
CA ALA A 101 2.77 17.83 27.41
C ALA A 101 3.82 18.94 27.55
N GLU A 102 3.39 20.20 27.54
CA GLU A 102 4.24 21.35 27.79
C GLU A 102 3.47 22.43 28.58
N GLY A 103 3.60 22.42 29.89
CA GLY A 103 2.80 23.26 30.77
C GLY A 103 1.30 22.93 30.68
N GLN A 104 0.51 23.92 30.28
CA GLN A 104 -0.94 23.73 30.04
C GLN A 104 -1.29 23.36 28.60
N ASP A 105 -0.28 23.19 27.74
CA ASP A 105 -0.48 22.90 26.33
C ASP A 105 -0.14 21.45 25.98
N ILE A 106 -0.76 20.94 24.92
CA ILE A 106 -0.38 19.72 24.23
C ILE A 106 0.38 20.13 22.97
N VAL A 107 1.62 19.68 22.83
CA VAL A 107 2.44 19.98 21.65
C VAL A 107 2.47 18.78 20.72
N ILE A 108 2.13 18.99 19.45
CA ILE A 108 2.31 18.07 18.35
C ILE A 108 3.45 18.63 17.49
N ALA A 109 4.64 18.08 17.67
CA ALA A 109 5.81 18.44 16.89
C ALA A 109 6.05 17.41 15.79
N GLY A 110 6.38 17.84 14.58
CA GLY A 110 6.64 16.95 13.46
C GLY A 110 7.62 17.53 12.44
N ASN A 111 8.33 16.66 11.75
CA ASN A 111 9.15 17.09 10.62
C ASN A 111 8.25 17.37 9.42
N ASP A 112 8.35 18.60 8.88
CA ASP A 112 7.58 19.08 7.72
C ASP A 112 8.52 19.62 6.64
N ASP A 113 9.67 19.01 6.43
CA ASP A 113 10.59 19.41 5.38
C ASP A 113 10.00 19.11 4.00
N LEU A 114 9.59 20.15 3.27
CA LEU A 114 8.96 20.04 1.95
C LEU A 114 9.93 20.29 0.79
N VAL A 115 11.14 20.75 1.09
CA VAL A 115 12.14 21.16 0.09
C VAL A 115 13.40 20.32 0.26
N PRO A 116 13.91 19.67 -0.82
CA PRO A 116 15.12 18.88 -0.74
C PRO A 116 16.33 19.76 -0.43
N SER A 117 17.25 19.28 0.40
CA SER A 117 18.60 19.79 0.40
C SER A 117 19.20 19.57 -0.99
N LYS A 118 20.04 20.48 -1.48
CA LYS A 118 20.60 20.44 -2.84
C LYS A 118 21.36 19.15 -3.21
N GLN A 119 21.60 18.27 -2.25
CA GLN A 119 22.41 17.05 -2.40
C GLN A 119 21.63 15.76 -2.26
N ASP A 120 20.34 15.79 -1.87
CA ASP A 120 19.55 14.59 -1.67
C ASP A 120 18.71 14.25 -2.91
N THR A 121 19.22 13.35 -3.73
CA THR A 121 18.53 12.85 -4.92
C THR A 121 17.24 12.11 -4.55
N TRP A 122 17.17 11.49 -3.36
CA TRP A 122 16.04 10.66 -2.93
C TRP A 122 15.19 11.31 -1.84
N PHE A 123 15.26 12.62 -1.73
CA PHE A 123 14.41 13.36 -0.82
C PHE A 123 12.93 13.06 -1.05
N VAL A 124 12.22 12.81 0.04
CA VAL A 124 10.76 12.66 0.09
C VAL A 124 10.24 13.79 0.97
N PRO A 125 9.28 14.61 0.54
CA PRO A 125 8.67 15.61 1.40
C PRO A 125 8.08 14.97 2.67
N SER A 126 8.28 15.62 3.80
CA SER A 126 7.86 15.15 5.12
C SER A 126 6.61 15.87 5.61
N HIS A 127 5.73 15.14 6.30
CA HIS A 127 4.42 15.63 6.76
C HIS A 127 4.16 15.26 8.22
N GLY A 128 5.19 15.35 9.06
CA GLY A 128 5.18 14.87 10.43
C GLY A 128 4.10 15.49 11.32
N THR A 129 3.84 16.80 11.21
CA THR A 129 2.77 17.43 12.01
C THR A 129 1.39 16.93 11.65
N LEU A 130 1.11 16.68 10.36
CA LEU A 130 -0.16 16.11 9.91
C LEU A 130 -0.33 14.68 10.43
N PHE A 131 0.72 13.86 10.37
CA PHE A 131 0.69 12.49 10.87
C PHE A 131 0.58 12.44 12.40
N GLY A 132 1.21 13.38 13.10
CA GLY A 132 1.05 13.57 14.54
C GLY A 132 -0.38 13.97 14.92
N ALA A 133 -1.00 14.86 14.16
CA ALA A 133 -2.41 15.23 14.34
C ALA A 133 -3.35 14.04 14.13
N GLN A 134 -3.11 13.22 13.12
CA GLN A 134 -3.89 12.02 12.87
C GLN A 134 -3.74 10.99 14.00
N GLU A 135 -2.51 10.78 14.49
CA GLU A 135 -2.27 9.92 15.66
C GLU A 135 -2.99 10.44 16.91
N PHE A 136 -2.90 11.75 17.17
CA PHE A 136 -3.59 12.41 18.26
C PHE A 136 -5.10 12.14 18.20
N LEU A 137 -5.68 12.31 17.03
CA LEU A 137 -7.11 12.10 16.81
C LEU A 137 -7.51 10.64 16.96
N GLU A 138 -6.79 9.72 16.31
CA GLU A 138 -7.07 8.28 16.44
C GLU A 138 -6.99 7.78 17.88
N ARG A 139 -6.05 8.32 18.66
CA ARG A 139 -5.79 7.90 20.04
C ARG A 139 -6.76 8.49 21.03
N PHE A 140 -7.09 9.76 20.90
CA PHE A 140 -7.82 10.49 21.96
C PHE A 140 -9.29 10.77 21.63
N THR A 141 -9.66 10.89 20.37
CA THR A 141 -11.08 10.96 19.98
C THR A 141 -11.65 9.60 19.59
N GLY A 142 -10.77 8.62 19.33
CA GLY A 142 -11.18 7.30 18.88
C GLY A 142 -11.64 7.24 17.44
N VAL A 143 -11.43 8.30 16.63
CA VAL A 143 -11.80 8.30 15.22
C VAL A 143 -11.09 7.19 14.45
N ARG A 144 -11.81 6.60 13.49
CA ARG A 144 -11.22 5.71 12.47
C ARG A 144 -11.76 6.08 11.09
N TRP A 145 -10.87 6.14 10.11
CA TRP A 145 -11.22 6.37 8.72
C TRP A 145 -11.20 5.01 7.99
N LEU A 146 -12.32 4.30 8.03
CA LEU A 146 -12.44 2.91 7.61
C LEU A 146 -12.30 2.74 6.09
N PHE A 147 -12.86 3.68 5.31
CA PHE A 147 -12.82 3.74 3.85
C PHE A 147 -13.16 5.16 3.36
N PRO A 148 -13.03 5.46 2.05
CA PRO A 148 -13.29 6.80 1.52
C PRO A 148 -14.74 7.28 1.72
N GLY A 149 -14.89 8.57 1.93
CA GLY A 149 -16.18 9.25 2.07
C GLY A 149 -16.69 9.29 3.50
N GLU A 150 -17.77 10.03 3.67
CA GLU A 150 -18.34 10.34 5.00
C GLU A 150 -18.81 9.08 5.75
N LEU A 151 -19.38 8.12 5.02
CA LEU A 151 -19.80 6.84 5.59
C LEU A 151 -18.63 6.04 6.17
N GLY A 152 -17.41 6.25 5.66
CA GLY A 152 -16.19 5.62 6.17
C GLY A 152 -15.60 6.29 7.40
N GLU A 153 -16.05 7.48 7.79
CA GLU A 153 -15.59 8.15 9.00
C GLU A 153 -16.35 7.62 10.21
N ASP A 154 -15.66 6.86 11.07
CA ASP A 154 -16.19 6.37 12.33
C ASP A 154 -15.72 7.30 13.47
N VAL A 155 -16.57 8.25 13.87
CA VAL A 155 -16.28 9.28 14.87
C VAL A 155 -17.16 9.06 16.10
N PRO A 156 -16.60 8.52 17.20
CA PRO A 156 -17.35 8.41 18.46
C PRO A 156 -17.78 9.78 18.98
N HIS A 157 -18.98 9.84 19.58
CA HIS A 157 -19.48 11.05 20.22
C HIS A 157 -18.92 11.20 21.63
N HIS A 158 -18.57 12.43 22.02
CA HIS A 158 -18.08 12.80 23.36
C HIS A 158 -18.77 14.05 23.85
N ASP A 159 -19.51 13.96 24.97
CA ASP A 159 -20.04 15.15 25.66
C ASP A 159 -18.94 15.98 26.32
N THR A 160 -17.90 15.30 26.77
CA THR A 160 -16.67 15.87 27.32
C THR A 160 -15.45 15.17 26.71
N LEU A 161 -14.49 15.94 26.23
CA LEU A 161 -13.25 15.42 25.68
C LEU A 161 -12.09 15.83 26.58
N VAL A 162 -11.57 14.84 27.33
CA VAL A 162 -10.40 14.97 28.18
C VAL A 162 -9.25 14.16 27.63
N ILE A 163 -8.07 14.75 27.57
CA ILE A 163 -6.84 14.11 27.12
C ILE A 163 -5.95 13.84 28.32
N SER A 164 -5.62 12.58 28.55
CA SER A 164 -4.59 12.15 29.51
C SER A 164 -3.35 11.73 28.77
N LEU A 165 -2.24 12.42 28.96
CA LEU A 165 -0.97 12.17 28.27
C LEU A 165 0.12 11.82 29.30
N PRO A 166 0.26 10.54 29.68
CA PRO A 166 1.19 10.12 30.75
C PRO A 166 2.65 10.12 30.31
N GLU A 167 2.90 10.07 29.00
CA GLU A 167 4.24 9.98 28.41
C GLU A 167 4.28 10.66 27.04
N VAL A 168 5.49 10.91 26.56
CA VAL A 168 5.70 11.41 25.19
C VAL A 168 5.42 10.30 24.19
N ILE A 169 4.50 10.56 23.27
CA ILE A 169 4.21 9.66 22.16
C ILE A 169 5.15 10.02 21.01
N ARG A 170 5.94 9.04 20.55
CA ARG A 170 6.84 9.18 19.41
C ARG A 170 6.50 8.14 18.36
N SER A 171 6.50 8.53 17.09
CA SER A 171 6.31 7.60 15.98
C SER A 171 7.02 8.08 14.73
N ALA A 172 7.51 7.11 13.96
CA ALA A 172 8.10 7.29 12.64
C ALA A 172 7.66 6.10 11.77
N PRO A 173 7.58 6.26 10.45
CA PRO A 173 7.23 5.16 9.55
C PRO A 173 8.38 4.16 9.41
N ASP A 174 8.04 2.87 9.31
CA ASP A 174 9.00 1.81 8.96
C ASP A 174 9.46 1.89 7.49
N LEU A 175 8.65 2.46 6.60
CA LEU A 175 8.94 2.66 5.18
C LEU A 175 8.89 4.15 4.82
N ALA A 176 9.95 4.66 4.20
CA ALA A 176 10.02 6.07 3.77
C ALA A 176 8.95 6.40 2.72
N VAL A 177 8.67 5.46 1.81
CA VAL A 177 7.64 5.60 0.79
C VAL A 177 6.55 4.54 0.94
N ARG A 178 5.32 4.99 1.04
CA ARG A 178 4.14 4.19 1.31
C ARG A 178 3.10 4.45 0.24
N SER A 179 2.95 3.50 -0.70
CA SER A 179 2.06 3.64 -1.83
C SER A 179 1.02 2.52 -1.86
N LEU A 180 -0.25 2.89 -1.79
CA LEU A 180 -1.37 2.00 -2.10
C LEU A 180 -1.99 2.46 -3.42
N ALA A 181 -2.02 1.57 -4.41
CA ALA A 181 -2.46 1.88 -5.75
C ALA A 181 -3.73 1.09 -6.13
N TYR A 182 -4.47 1.58 -7.11
CA TYR A 182 -5.68 0.96 -7.68
C TYR A 182 -6.88 0.89 -6.73
N VAL A 183 -6.95 1.83 -5.82
CA VAL A 183 -8.06 1.94 -4.85
C VAL A 183 -9.13 2.96 -5.28
N GLY A 184 -9.11 3.40 -6.53
CA GLY A 184 -10.05 4.38 -7.10
C GLY A 184 -9.51 5.81 -7.19
N GLU A 185 -8.19 5.97 -7.14
CA GLU A 185 -7.49 7.25 -7.31
C GLU A 185 -7.31 7.66 -8.78
N SER A 186 -7.54 6.73 -9.72
CA SER A 186 -7.37 6.94 -11.16
C SER A 186 -8.62 7.51 -11.83
N ASP A 187 -8.42 8.23 -12.96
CA ASP A 187 -9.51 8.69 -13.84
C ASP A 187 -10.14 7.59 -14.68
N LYS A 188 -9.45 6.49 -14.86
CA LYS A 188 -9.87 5.40 -15.72
C LYS A 188 -10.98 4.59 -15.05
N GLY A 189 -12.14 4.51 -15.70
CA GLY A 189 -13.25 3.69 -15.24
C GLY A 189 -14.06 4.19 -14.05
N THR A 190 -13.76 5.35 -13.48
CA THR A 190 -14.45 5.91 -12.31
C THR A 190 -15.40 7.05 -12.71
N THR A 191 -16.54 6.74 -13.26
CA THR A 191 -17.60 7.75 -13.47
C THR A 191 -18.37 7.97 -12.16
N GLY A 192 -18.57 9.25 -11.80
CA GLY A 192 -19.44 9.65 -10.68
C GLY A 192 -18.89 9.49 -9.28
N ARG A 193 -17.71 8.89 -9.07
CA ARG A 193 -17.07 8.78 -7.75
C ARG A 193 -16.19 9.99 -7.44
N PRO A 194 -16.26 10.56 -6.24
CA PRO A 194 -15.40 11.68 -5.86
C PRO A 194 -13.99 11.17 -5.52
N LYS A 195 -13.05 11.32 -6.47
CA LYS A 195 -11.64 10.98 -6.26
C LYS A 195 -11.03 11.67 -5.06
N SER A 196 -11.44 12.91 -4.79
CA SER A 196 -11.01 13.65 -3.61
C SER A 196 -11.22 12.86 -2.32
N ALA A 197 -12.32 12.11 -2.20
CA ALA A 197 -12.58 11.27 -1.04
C ALA A 197 -11.54 10.15 -0.88
N VAL A 198 -11.09 9.54 -1.99
CA VAL A 198 -10.02 8.52 -1.96
C VAL A 198 -8.70 9.14 -1.53
N PHE A 199 -8.32 10.28 -2.12
CA PHE A 199 -7.08 10.97 -1.74
C PHE A 199 -7.10 11.45 -0.30
N GLU A 200 -8.22 11.99 0.19
CA GLU A 200 -8.35 12.37 1.61
C GLU A 200 -8.23 11.15 2.54
N TRP A 201 -8.85 10.03 2.20
CA TRP A 201 -8.66 8.79 2.95
C TRP A 201 -7.20 8.34 2.95
N MET A 202 -6.54 8.34 1.79
CA MET A 202 -5.14 7.96 1.66
C MET A 202 -4.20 8.85 2.50
N LYS A 203 -4.44 10.16 2.54
CA LYS A 203 -3.70 11.09 3.43
C LYS A 203 -3.88 10.72 4.90
N ARG A 204 -5.12 10.43 5.32
CA ARG A 204 -5.47 10.01 6.68
C ARG A 204 -4.87 8.64 7.05
N GLN A 205 -4.55 7.82 6.06
CA GLN A 205 -3.76 6.60 6.23
C GLN A 205 -2.25 6.82 6.13
N ARG A 206 -1.77 8.06 6.07
CA ARG A 206 -0.35 8.44 6.01
C ARG A 206 0.38 7.89 4.77
N LEU A 207 -0.33 7.76 3.64
CA LEU A 207 0.20 7.27 2.38
C LEU A 207 0.89 8.40 1.60
N THR A 208 2.14 8.18 1.19
CA THR A 208 2.93 9.19 0.50
C THR A 208 2.44 9.46 -0.92
N ASN A 209 1.88 8.47 -1.62
CA ASN A 209 1.35 8.67 -2.98
C ASN A 209 0.08 9.54 -3.05
N ALA A 210 -0.51 9.91 -1.91
CA ALA A 210 -1.57 10.93 -1.84
C ALA A 210 -1.02 12.35 -1.68
N LEU A 211 0.24 12.49 -1.33
CA LEU A 211 0.90 13.76 -0.99
C LEU A 211 1.87 14.21 -2.07
N HIS A 212 2.49 13.27 -2.78
CA HIS A 212 3.42 13.56 -3.87
C HIS A 212 3.43 12.48 -4.96
N SER A 213 3.85 12.90 -6.16
CA SER A 213 3.67 12.12 -7.39
C SER A 213 4.89 11.26 -7.80
N PHE A 214 6.05 11.40 -7.15
CA PHE A 214 7.27 10.73 -7.65
C PHE A 214 7.21 9.20 -7.55
N VAL A 215 6.38 8.67 -6.64
CA VAL A 215 6.18 7.22 -6.42
C VAL A 215 5.59 6.51 -7.63
N THR A 216 5.02 7.26 -8.58
CA THR A 216 4.42 6.70 -9.81
C THR A 216 5.43 6.41 -10.93
N GLY A 217 6.72 6.63 -10.68
CA GLY A 217 7.79 6.39 -11.66
C GLY A 217 8.11 4.93 -11.99
N TYR A 218 7.27 3.96 -11.55
CA TYR A 218 7.35 2.57 -11.94
C TYR A 218 6.20 2.19 -12.86
N GLY A 219 6.51 1.62 -13.99
CA GLY A 219 5.53 1.16 -14.97
C GLY A 219 6.24 0.65 -16.22
N HIS A 220 5.53 -0.11 -17.03
CA HIS A 220 6.01 -0.52 -18.34
C HIS A 220 6.08 0.70 -19.25
N SER A 221 7.25 1.04 -19.80
CA SER A 221 7.50 2.34 -20.43
C SER A 221 8.39 2.33 -21.66
N TRP A 222 8.90 1.18 -22.10
CA TRP A 222 9.79 1.14 -23.26
C TRP A 222 9.16 1.72 -24.52
N ASP A 223 7.86 1.55 -24.70
CA ASP A 223 7.07 2.07 -25.80
C ASP A 223 6.72 3.57 -25.67
N ASP A 224 7.07 4.21 -24.55
CA ASP A 224 7.01 5.67 -24.41
C ASP A 224 8.24 6.36 -25.03
N TYR A 225 9.34 5.61 -25.20
CA TYR A 225 10.64 6.17 -25.64
C TYR A 225 11.09 5.68 -27.01
N LEU A 226 10.64 4.53 -27.47
CA LEU A 226 10.95 4.02 -28.80
C LEU A 226 9.67 3.79 -29.61
N THR A 227 9.76 4.07 -30.91
CA THR A 227 8.62 4.00 -31.84
C THR A 227 8.79 2.87 -32.84
N PRO A 228 7.73 2.39 -33.49
CA PRO A 228 7.85 1.44 -34.60
C PRO A 228 8.76 1.91 -35.73
N ALA A 229 8.81 3.23 -35.99
CA ALA A 229 9.69 3.81 -37.01
C ALA A 229 11.18 3.60 -36.67
N ASP A 230 11.55 3.66 -35.37
CA ASP A 230 12.91 3.36 -34.94
C ASP A 230 13.29 1.91 -35.25
N MET A 231 12.34 0.99 -35.08
CA MET A 231 12.56 -0.43 -35.38
C MET A 231 12.68 -0.70 -36.89
N VAL A 232 12.18 0.19 -37.73
CA VAL A 232 12.35 0.15 -39.18
C VAL A 232 13.69 0.77 -39.57
N ALA A 233 14.04 1.93 -38.99
CA ALA A 233 15.30 2.64 -39.27
C ALA A 233 16.55 1.88 -38.75
N HIS A 234 16.36 1.12 -37.64
CA HIS A 234 17.40 0.38 -36.95
C HIS A 234 17.01 -1.10 -36.78
N PRO A 235 17.02 -1.93 -37.84
CA PRO A 235 16.66 -3.34 -37.76
C PRO A 235 17.47 -4.13 -36.72
N GLU A 236 18.73 -3.73 -36.50
CA GLU A 236 19.62 -4.31 -35.48
C GLU A 236 19.19 -4.06 -34.03
N TRP A 237 18.25 -3.16 -33.81
CA TRP A 237 17.65 -2.92 -32.48
C TRP A 237 16.55 -3.92 -32.13
N LYS A 238 16.01 -4.64 -33.12
CA LYS A 238 14.94 -5.61 -32.85
C LYS A 238 15.44 -6.75 -31.97
N SER A 239 14.58 -7.21 -31.06
CA SER A 239 14.85 -8.41 -30.29
C SER A 239 14.93 -9.61 -31.23
N SER A 240 15.91 -10.49 -30.98
CA SER A 240 16.04 -11.77 -31.70
C SER A 240 14.99 -12.80 -31.22
N ASN A 241 14.35 -12.53 -30.11
CA ASN A 241 13.37 -13.42 -29.49
C ASN A 241 12.08 -12.65 -29.17
N GLY A 242 11.06 -12.91 -29.93
CA GLY A 242 9.76 -12.26 -29.78
C GLY A 242 9.51 -11.12 -30.76
N GLU A 243 8.35 -10.55 -30.64
CA GLU A 243 7.83 -9.53 -31.53
C GLU A 243 8.31 -8.14 -31.08
N ALA A 244 9.10 -7.47 -31.92
CA ALA A 244 9.62 -6.14 -31.62
C ALA A 244 8.51 -5.08 -31.56
N VAL A 245 7.47 -5.22 -32.41
CA VAL A 245 6.32 -4.30 -32.47
C VAL A 245 5.03 -5.11 -32.46
N ARG A 246 4.09 -4.74 -31.60
CA ARG A 246 2.74 -5.31 -31.53
C ARG A 246 1.72 -4.19 -31.35
N ASN A 247 0.64 -4.23 -32.12
CA ASN A 247 -0.45 -3.24 -32.07
C ASN A 247 0.06 -1.79 -32.20
N GLY A 248 1.04 -1.56 -33.11
CA GLY A 248 1.62 -0.24 -33.33
C GLY A 248 2.51 0.29 -32.18
N ARG A 249 2.94 -0.55 -31.24
CA ARG A 249 3.80 -0.17 -30.12
C ARG A 249 5.03 -1.08 -30.03
N VAL A 250 6.18 -0.49 -29.67
CA VAL A 250 7.41 -1.25 -29.43
C VAL A 250 7.23 -2.11 -28.18
N LYS A 251 7.57 -3.39 -28.29
CA LYS A 251 7.45 -4.33 -27.17
C LYS A 251 8.82 -4.71 -26.61
N PHE A 252 9.67 -5.29 -27.44
CA PHE A 252 10.99 -5.75 -27.02
C PHE A 252 12.07 -5.35 -28.05
N PHE A 253 13.23 -5.00 -27.54
CA PHE A 253 14.39 -4.64 -28.35
C PHE A 253 15.67 -5.27 -27.78
N CYS A 254 16.76 -5.19 -28.53
CA CYS A 254 18.07 -5.63 -28.11
C CYS A 254 18.75 -4.56 -27.27
N THR A 255 18.75 -4.71 -25.94
CA THR A 255 19.34 -3.74 -25.00
C THR A 255 20.86 -3.57 -25.15
N THR A 256 21.52 -4.45 -25.91
CA THR A 256 22.96 -4.38 -26.20
C THR A 256 23.25 -3.91 -27.63
N ALA A 257 22.24 -3.44 -28.35
CA ALA A 257 22.42 -2.94 -29.71
C ALA A 257 23.17 -1.59 -29.72
N PRO A 258 24.14 -1.38 -30.62
CA PRO A 258 24.86 -0.12 -30.72
C PRO A 258 23.93 1.07 -30.97
N GLY A 259 24.18 2.20 -30.31
CA GLY A 259 23.43 3.45 -30.47
C GLY A 259 22.03 3.47 -29.84
N LEU A 260 21.52 2.34 -29.35
CA LEU A 260 20.20 2.26 -28.74
C LEU A 260 20.15 2.97 -27.38
N ILE A 261 21.16 2.75 -26.54
CA ILE A 261 21.21 3.31 -25.18
C ILE A 261 21.17 4.84 -25.22
N GLU A 262 21.99 5.44 -26.07
CA GLU A 262 22.10 6.89 -26.23
C GLU A 262 20.76 7.49 -26.73
N THR A 263 20.15 6.83 -27.71
CA THR A 263 18.84 7.28 -28.24
C THR A 263 17.74 7.14 -27.19
N PHE A 264 17.70 6.03 -26.47
CA PHE A 264 16.73 5.80 -25.41
C PHE A 264 16.88 6.84 -24.28
N ALA A 265 18.12 7.04 -23.78
CA ALA A 265 18.41 8.01 -22.74
C ALA A 265 18.04 9.45 -23.15
N ARG A 266 18.37 9.86 -24.37
CA ARG A 266 17.98 11.17 -24.92
C ARG A 266 16.46 11.37 -24.89
N ARG A 267 15.67 10.37 -25.26
CA ARG A 267 14.21 10.46 -25.24
C ARG A 267 13.61 10.44 -23.83
N VAL A 268 14.26 9.74 -22.87
CA VAL A 268 13.91 9.87 -21.46
C VAL A 268 14.14 11.31 -21.00
N ILE A 269 15.28 11.94 -21.35
CA ILE A 269 15.56 13.34 -21.05
C ILE A 269 14.51 14.26 -21.64
N GLU A 270 14.18 14.11 -22.92
CA GLU A 270 13.13 14.90 -23.59
C GLU A 270 11.77 14.76 -22.89
N SER A 271 11.45 13.58 -22.40
CA SER A 271 10.22 13.32 -21.64
C SER A 271 10.23 14.02 -20.28
N LEU A 272 11.35 13.99 -19.56
CA LEU A 272 11.52 14.69 -18.28
C LEU A 272 11.50 16.22 -18.44
N ASP A 273 12.13 16.74 -19.50
CA ASP A 273 12.18 18.18 -19.78
C ASP A 273 10.82 18.73 -20.20
N ARG A 274 9.99 17.95 -20.91
CA ARG A 274 8.59 18.31 -21.23
C ARG A 274 7.68 18.39 -20.01
N ASN A 275 8.01 17.65 -18.96
CA ASN A 275 7.25 17.65 -17.71
C ASN A 275 8.19 17.88 -16.50
N PRO A 276 8.55 19.16 -16.21
CA PRO A 276 9.47 19.50 -15.14
C PRO A 276 9.03 19.05 -13.75
N LYS A 277 7.71 18.90 -13.54
CA LYS A 277 7.13 18.41 -12.29
C LYS A 277 7.31 16.90 -12.10
N ARG A 278 7.64 16.16 -13.17
CA ARG A 278 7.90 14.72 -13.10
C ARG A 278 9.31 14.49 -12.57
N GLU A 279 9.42 14.12 -11.33
CA GLU A 279 10.71 13.91 -10.67
C GLU A 279 11.38 12.58 -11.04
N MET A 280 10.58 11.57 -11.39
CA MET A 280 11.04 10.21 -11.66
C MET A 280 10.46 9.68 -12.96
N ALA A 281 11.28 9.04 -13.79
CA ALA A 281 10.87 8.35 -15.02
C ALA A 281 11.06 6.83 -14.88
N SER A 282 10.07 6.04 -15.34
CA SER A 282 10.26 4.60 -15.51
C SER A 282 11.10 4.33 -16.75
N ILE A 283 11.99 3.34 -16.62
CA ILE A 283 12.76 2.78 -17.74
C ILE A 283 12.55 1.25 -17.87
N SER A 284 11.43 0.78 -17.30
CA SER A 284 11.09 -0.65 -17.24
C SER A 284 10.66 -1.20 -18.60
N PRO A 285 10.96 -2.49 -18.88
CA PRO A 285 10.50 -3.17 -20.09
C PRO A 285 8.98 -3.13 -20.23
N THR A 286 8.51 -3.27 -21.45
CA THR A 286 7.11 -3.61 -21.71
C THR A 286 6.77 -4.98 -21.11
N ASP A 287 5.53 -5.18 -20.71
CA ASP A 287 5.09 -6.42 -20.09
C ASP A 287 5.23 -7.61 -21.04
N GLY A 288 5.72 -8.74 -20.51
CA GLY A 288 5.95 -9.98 -21.25
C GLY A 288 7.40 -10.49 -21.19
N GLY A 289 7.74 -11.44 -22.04
CA GLY A 289 8.98 -12.22 -22.00
C GLY A 289 9.85 -12.23 -23.26
N GLY A 290 9.62 -11.33 -24.21
CA GLY A 290 10.30 -11.31 -25.52
C GLY A 290 11.72 -10.72 -25.54
N PHE A 291 12.49 -10.89 -24.46
CA PHE A 291 13.86 -10.36 -24.35
C PHE A 291 14.80 -10.96 -25.38
N CYS A 292 15.71 -10.13 -25.87
CA CYS A 292 16.69 -10.51 -26.87
C CYS A 292 17.67 -11.57 -26.35
N THR A 293 17.92 -12.59 -27.18
CA THR A 293 18.85 -13.69 -26.91
C THR A 293 19.99 -13.76 -27.92
N CYS A 294 20.27 -12.66 -28.66
CA CYS A 294 21.40 -12.60 -29.57
C CYS A 294 22.74 -12.86 -28.85
N GLU A 295 23.81 -13.10 -29.58
CA GLU A 295 25.12 -13.45 -29.00
C GLU A 295 25.63 -12.46 -27.94
N ARG A 296 25.36 -11.15 -28.12
CA ARG A 296 25.74 -10.13 -27.13
C ARG A 296 24.91 -10.25 -25.85
N CYS A 297 23.59 -10.40 -25.99
CA CYS A 297 22.69 -10.56 -24.82
C CYS A 297 22.91 -11.90 -24.11
N ALA A 298 23.19 -12.97 -24.87
CA ALA A 298 23.42 -14.32 -24.33
C ALA A 298 24.57 -14.36 -23.32
N LYS A 299 25.61 -13.53 -23.50
CA LYS A 299 26.74 -13.41 -22.55
C LYS A 299 26.36 -12.87 -21.19
N LEU A 300 25.20 -12.21 -21.08
CA LEU A 300 24.64 -11.64 -19.84
C LEU A 300 23.53 -12.50 -19.24
N LEU A 301 23.12 -13.59 -19.90
CA LEU A 301 22.09 -14.48 -19.37
C LEU A 301 22.63 -15.32 -18.22
N GLY A 302 21.80 -15.50 -17.20
CA GLY A 302 22.06 -16.40 -16.08
C GLY A 302 20.97 -17.44 -15.94
N LYS A 303 20.99 -18.12 -14.81
CA LYS A 303 19.90 -19.00 -14.36
C LYS A 303 19.37 -18.54 -13.02
N ASP A 304 18.08 -18.66 -12.84
CA ASP A 304 17.42 -18.43 -11.56
C ASP A 304 17.59 -19.67 -10.63
N PRO A 305 17.18 -19.59 -9.36
CA PRO A 305 17.28 -20.71 -8.42
C PRO A 305 16.52 -21.98 -8.86
N HIS A 306 15.57 -21.83 -9.78
CA HIS A 306 14.76 -22.91 -10.33
C HIS A 306 15.24 -23.41 -11.72
N GLY A 307 16.45 -23.00 -12.11
CA GLY A 307 17.10 -23.40 -13.38
C GLY A 307 16.56 -22.74 -14.65
N LYS A 308 15.61 -21.78 -14.55
CA LYS A 308 15.10 -21.02 -15.68
C LYS A 308 16.05 -19.91 -16.09
N VAL A 309 15.94 -19.46 -17.34
CA VAL A 309 16.74 -18.34 -17.84
C VAL A 309 16.42 -17.07 -17.05
N ASN A 310 17.45 -16.42 -16.54
CA ASN A 310 17.39 -15.18 -15.77
C ASN A 310 17.98 -14.02 -16.57
N HIS A 311 17.16 -13.00 -16.85
CA HIS A 311 17.54 -11.80 -17.61
C HIS A 311 17.98 -10.63 -16.72
N SER A 312 18.15 -10.82 -15.41
CA SER A 312 18.41 -9.72 -14.47
C SER A 312 19.68 -8.96 -14.79
N LEU A 313 20.77 -9.65 -15.17
CA LEU A 313 22.02 -8.96 -15.51
C LEU A 313 21.88 -8.14 -16.80
N VAL A 314 21.15 -8.64 -17.80
CA VAL A 314 20.82 -7.89 -19.02
C VAL A 314 20.10 -6.59 -18.66
N MET A 315 19.10 -6.69 -17.81
CA MET A 315 18.29 -5.54 -17.40
C MET A 315 19.06 -4.55 -16.53
N LEU A 316 19.81 -5.01 -15.54
CA LEU A 316 20.63 -4.14 -14.70
C LEU A 316 21.72 -3.42 -15.51
N THR A 317 22.30 -4.08 -16.51
CA THR A 317 23.27 -3.44 -17.41
C THR A 317 22.62 -2.32 -18.22
N PHE A 318 21.44 -2.57 -18.79
CA PHE A 318 20.66 -1.55 -19.51
C PHE A 318 20.29 -0.38 -18.59
N TYR A 319 19.72 -0.66 -17.43
CA TYR A 319 19.32 0.37 -16.47
C TYR A 319 20.50 1.23 -16.04
N LYS A 320 21.64 0.59 -15.72
CA LYS A 320 22.88 1.29 -15.34
C LYS A 320 23.32 2.27 -16.41
N GLN A 321 23.44 1.82 -17.66
CA GLN A 321 23.93 2.66 -18.75
C GLN A 321 23.01 3.86 -19.02
N VAL A 322 21.70 3.65 -19.03
CA VAL A 322 20.73 4.75 -19.17
C VAL A 322 20.83 5.71 -17.98
N ALA A 323 20.91 5.18 -16.75
CA ALA A 323 20.95 5.99 -15.53
C ALA A 323 22.24 6.84 -15.43
N GLU A 324 23.38 6.32 -15.87
CA GLU A 324 24.66 7.07 -15.92
C GLU A 324 24.57 8.27 -16.87
N ILE A 325 23.93 8.11 -18.04
CA ILE A 325 23.70 9.23 -18.97
C ILE A 325 22.79 10.28 -18.32
N ILE A 326 21.66 9.86 -17.74
CA ILE A 326 20.71 10.78 -17.11
C ILE A 326 21.37 11.50 -15.93
N GLN A 327 22.14 10.81 -15.09
CA GLN A 327 22.84 11.42 -13.95
C GLN A 327 23.81 12.51 -14.39
N ARG A 328 24.52 12.29 -15.50
CA ARG A 328 25.46 13.25 -16.07
C ARG A 328 24.75 14.46 -16.69
N GLU A 329 23.66 14.24 -17.42
CA GLU A 329 23.01 15.27 -18.24
C GLU A 329 21.87 15.98 -17.53
N ARG A 330 21.25 15.33 -16.55
CA ARG A 330 20.15 15.88 -15.75
C ARG A 330 20.32 15.48 -14.27
N PRO A 331 21.33 16.03 -13.57
CA PRO A 331 21.55 15.76 -12.15
C PRO A 331 20.26 15.98 -11.33
N GLY A 332 20.00 15.10 -10.36
CA GLY A 332 18.81 15.15 -9.51
C GLY A 332 17.55 14.51 -10.10
N ARG A 333 17.56 14.09 -11.38
CA ARG A 333 16.46 13.30 -11.97
C ARG A 333 16.60 11.84 -11.61
N ARG A 334 15.48 11.23 -11.21
CA ARG A 334 15.38 9.84 -10.72
C ARG A 334 14.86 8.90 -11.79
N LEU A 335 15.29 7.66 -11.72
CA LEU A 335 14.81 6.58 -12.60
C LEU A 335 14.32 5.41 -11.77
N GLY A 336 13.28 4.73 -12.28
CA GLY A 336 12.73 3.51 -11.70
C GLY A 336 12.78 2.36 -12.69
N GLY A 337 13.28 1.21 -12.25
CA GLY A 337 13.31 -0.02 -13.02
C GLY A 337 12.61 -1.15 -12.30
N PHE A 338 11.69 -1.87 -12.97
CA PHE A 338 11.17 -3.12 -12.42
C PHE A 338 12.26 -4.20 -12.39
N VAL A 339 12.17 -5.07 -11.39
CA VAL A 339 12.78 -6.39 -11.36
C VAL A 339 11.66 -7.41 -11.15
N TYR A 340 11.27 -8.05 -12.25
CA TYR A 340 9.97 -8.68 -12.44
C TYR A 340 10.06 -9.89 -13.39
N TYR A 341 9.10 -10.78 -13.38
CA TYR A 341 8.94 -11.91 -14.27
C TYR A 341 10.24 -12.74 -14.40
N ASN A 342 10.85 -12.85 -15.61
CA ASN A 342 12.07 -13.61 -15.86
C ASN A 342 13.38 -12.86 -15.50
N TYR A 343 13.26 -11.70 -14.83
CA TYR A 343 14.35 -10.93 -14.21
C TYR A 343 14.03 -10.55 -12.76
N GLN A 344 13.12 -11.31 -12.08
CA GLN A 344 12.75 -11.09 -10.67
C GLN A 344 13.79 -11.60 -9.66
N TYR A 345 14.69 -12.47 -10.08
CA TYR A 345 15.78 -12.99 -9.23
C TYR A 345 17.07 -12.22 -9.45
N PRO A 346 17.79 -11.81 -8.39
CA PRO A 346 19.05 -11.09 -8.56
C PRO A 346 20.10 -11.96 -9.26
N PRO A 347 20.96 -11.38 -10.12
CA PRO A 347 22.04 -12.12 -10.76
C PRO A 347 23.09 -12.55 -9.72
N SER A 348 23.96 -13.52 -10.08
CA SER A 348 25.07 -13.95 -9.20
C SER A 348 26.03 -12.80 -8.90
N THR A 349 26.29 -11.96 -9.88
CA THR A 349 27.11 -10.74 -9.76
C THR A 349 26.35 -9.59 -10.39
N ALA A 350 26.08 -8.54 -9.61
CA ALA A 350 25.40 -7.33 -10.07
C ALA A 350 26.42 -6.22 -10.36
N PRO A 351 26.19 -5.36 -11.36
CA PRO A 351 26.96 -4.14 -11.52
C PRO A 351 26.65 -3.14 -10.39
N ALA A 352 27.61 -2.29 -10.03
CA ALA A 352 27.32 -1.12 -9.21
C ALA A 352 26.33 -0.20 -9.95
N LEU A 353 25.23 0.15 -9.30
CA LEU A 353 24.19 0.99 -9.89
C LEU A 353 24.43 2.47 -9.53
N PRO A 354 24.12 3.42 -10.43
CA PRO A 354 24.14 4.84 -10.12
C PRO A 354 23.09 5.21 -9.04
N ASP A 355 23.40 6.23 -8.25
CA ASP A 355 22.55 6.65 -7.13
C ASP A 355 21.16 7.18 -7.55
N ASN A 356 21.00 7.64 -8.79
CA ASN A 356 19.72 8.10 -9.31
C ASN A 356 18.77 7.00 -9.78
N LEU A 357 19.11 5.72 -9.58
CA LEU A 357 18.31 4.56 -9.99
C LEU A 357 17.80 3.78 -8.79
N SER A 358 16.48 3.60 -8.73
CA SER A 358 15.81 2.70 -7.80
C SER A 358 15.27 1.47 -8.51
N LEU A 359 15.14 0.36 -7.79
CA LEU A 359 14.55 -0.87 -8.30
C LEU A 359 13.22 -1.16 -7.60
N CYS A 360 12.26 -1.63 -8.37
CA CYS A 360 10.97 -2.07 -7.86
C CYS A 360 10.85 -3.60 -8.05
N TRP A 361 11.00 -4.33 -6.96
CA TRP A 361 10.87 -5.79 -6.97
C TRP A 361 9.42 -6.20 -6.96
N ALA A 362 8.99 -6.80 -8.05
CA ALA A 362 7.62 -7.26 -8.29
C ALA A 362 7.64 -8.79 -8.52
N PRO A 363 7.73 -9.60 -7.46
CA PRO A 363 8.02 -11.02 -7.56
C PRO A 363 6.76 -11.87 -7.77
N LEU A 364 6.46 -12.23 -9.01
CA LEU A 364 5.26 -13.01 -9.38
C LEU A 364 5.08 -14.32 -8.61
N ASN A 365 6.18 -15.01 -8.26
CA ASN A 365 6.10 -16.30 -7.58
C ASN A 365 5.61 -16.19 -6.13
N TYR A 366 5.68 -15.00 -5.54
CA TYR A 366 5.38 -14.75 -4.13
C TYR A 366 4.05 -14.02 -3.91
N TYR A 367 3.29 -13.73 -4.98
CA TYR A 367 2.02 -13.03 -4.82
C TYR A 367 0.97 -13.90 -4.16
N GLY A 368 0.19 -13.30 -3.27
CA GLY A 368 -0.92 -13.97 -2.61
C GLY A 368 -0.52 -15.31 -1.99
N TYR A 369 -1.27 -16.35 -2.27
CA TYR A 369 -1.02 -17.71 -1.73
C TYR A 369 0.31 -18.34 -2.14
N GLY A 370 1.02 -17.80 -3.13
CA GLY A 370 2.37 -18.23 -3.47
C GLY A 370 3.32 -18.14 -2.28
N LEU A 371 3.19 -17.09 -1.48
CA LEU A 371 4.02 -16.87 -0.30
C LEU A 371 3.79 -17.91 0.81
N LEU A 372 2.66 -18.62 0.81
CA LEU A 372 2.40 -19.68 1.79
C LEU A 372 3.10 -21.00 1.43
N LYS A 373 3.55 -21.17 0.18
CA LYS A 373 4.28 -22.38 -0.22
C LYS A 373 5.68 -22.40 0.42
N PRO A 374 6.11 -23.51 1.03
CA PRO A 374 7.36 -23.58 1.79
C PRO A 374 8.57 -23.08 0.98
N VAL A 375 8.73 -23.55 -0.26
CA VAL A 375 9.87 -23.18 -1.13
C VAL A 375 9.95 -21.68 -1.38
N TYR A 376 8.82 -21.02 -1.64
CA TYR A 376 8.81 -19.58 -1.89
C TYR A 376 8.91 -18.76 -0.61
N ARG A 377 8.32 -19.23 0.48
CA ARG A 377 8.43 -18.60 1.79
C ARG A 377 9.86 -18.57 2.31
N GLU A 378 10.60 -19.67 2.13
CA GLU A 378 11.99 -19.79 2.59
C GLU A 378 12.95 -18.94 1.76
N GLU A 379 12.71 -18.79 0.45
CA GLU A 379 13.57 -17.97 -0.39
C GLU A 379 13.22 -16.49 -0.42
N PHE A 380 11.99 -16.09 -0.08
CA PHE A 380 11.48 -14.73 -0.19
C PHE A 380 12.38 -13.69 0.49
N GLU A 381 12.66 -13.86 1.77
CA GLU A 381 13.52 -12.94 2.52
C GLU A 381 14.95 -12.91 1.95
N ARG A 382 15.48 -14.08 1.58
CA ARG A 382 16.83 -14.21 1.03
C ARG A 382 16.97 -13.51 -0.33
N VAL A 383 15.97 -13.62 -1.18
CA VAL A 383 15.94 -12.94 -2.49
C VAL A 383 15.83 -11.44 -2.29
N MET A 384 14.96 -10.99 -1.39
CA MET A 384 14.80 -9.57 -1.06
C MET A 384 16.09 -8.98 -0.47
N GLN A 385 16.75 -9.70 0.46
CA GLN A 385 18.05 -9.31 1.01
C GLN A 385 19.11 -9.10 -0.07
N ARG A 386 19.15 -9.98 -1.06
CA ARG A 386 20.09 -9.84 -2.18
C ARG A 386 19.79 -8.60 -3.03
N TRP A 387 18.52 -8.28 -3.27
CA TRP A 387 18.13 -7.06 -3.98
C TRP A 387 18.47 -5.79 -3.17
N SER A 388 18.22 -5.79 -1.86
CA SER A 388 18.59 -4.67 -0.99
C SER A 388 20.12 -4.45 -0.92
N GLY A 389 20.90 -5.51 -1.11
CA GLY A 389 22.35 -5.40 -1.24
C GLY A 389 22.83 -4.83 -2.59
N ILE A 390 21.96 -4.76 -3.59
CA ILE A 390 22.28 -4.18 -4.91
C ILE A 390 21.92 -2.70 -4.97
N THR A 391 20.85 -2.29 -4.30
CA THR A 391 20.39 -0.90 -4.23
C THR A 391 19.85 -0.54 -2.86
N PRO A 392 20.20 0.64 -2.28
CA PRO A 392 19.58 1.13 -1.05
C PRO A 392 18.13 1.61 -1.26
N HIS A 393 17.72 1.82 -2.52
CA HIS A 393 16.39 2.32 -2.87
C HIS A 393 15.54 1.21 -3.51
N LEU A 394 15.37 0.10 -2.76
CA LEU A 394 14.53 -1.01 -3.16
C LEU A 394 13.07 -0.74 -2.77
N PHE A 395 12.17 -0.81 -3.76
CA PHE A 395 10.73 -0.90 -3.52
C PHE A 395 10.26 -2.34 -3.56
N TYR A 396 9.44 -2.69 -2.59
CA TYR A 396 8.67 -3.92 -2.63
C TYR A 396 7.31 -3.65 -3.29
N HIS A 397 6.96 -4.43 -4.32
CA HIS A 397 5.69 -4.31 -5.01
C HIS A 397 4.97 -5.65 -5.04
N ASN A 398 3.72 -5.67 -4.59
CA ASN A 398 2.90 -6.86 -4.59
C ASN A 398 1.46 -6.56 -5.02
N TYR A 399 0.86 -7.55 -5.66
CA TYR A 399 -0.55 -7.62 -6.02
C TYR A 399 -1.33 -8.49 -5.02
N SER A 400 -1.15 -8.25 -3.72
CA SER A 400 -1.73 -9.07 -2.64
C SER A 400 -3.25 -9.15 -2.72
N THR A 401 -3.89 -8.10 -3.22
CA THR A 401 -5.35 -7.98 -3.29
C THR A 401 -5.88 -7.87 -4.70
N TRP A 402 -5.03 -8.05 -5.71
CA TRP A 402 -5.46 -7.93 -7.09
C TRP A 402 -6.17 -9.19 -7.57
N MET A 403 -7.38 -9.01 -8.05
CA MET A 403 -8.21 -10.06 -8.61
C MET A 403 -8.46 -9.82 -10.09
N ARG A 404 -8.31 -10.88 -10.87
CA ARG A 404 -8.91 -10.94 -12.21
C ARG A 404 -10.33 -11.47 -12.09
N SER A 405 -11.21 -10.94 -12.93
CA SER A 405 -12.61 -11.42 -13.05
C SER A 405 -13.35 -11.37 -11.71
N PHE A 406 -13.43 -10.20 -11.13
CA PHE A 406 -13.83 -10.01 -9.73
C PHE A 406 -15.27 -10.45 -9.39
N HIS A 407 -16.26 -10.24 -10.26
CA HIS A 407 -17.66 -10.66 -10.11
C HIS A 407 -18.30 -10.37 -8.72
N GLY A 408 -17.83 -9.39 -7.99
CA GLY A 408 -18.31 -9.08 -6.64
C GLY A 408 -17.82 -10.01 -5.53
N ALA A 409 -16.96 -10.97 -5.85
CA ALA A 409 -16.46 -11.93 -4.89
C ALA A 409 -15.59 -11.24 -3.80
N PRO A 410 -15.88 -11.44 -2.49
CA PRO A 410 -15.03 -10.94 -1.43
C PRO A 410 -13.67 -11.65 -1.44
N LEU A 411 -12.60 -10.90 -1.17
CA LEU A 411 -11.27 -11.48 -0.93
C LEU A 411 -11.14 -11.91 0.53
N PRO A 412 -10.60 -13.10 0.81
CA PRO A 412 -10.25 -13.42 2.17
C PRO A 412 -9.06 -12.56 2.61
N PRO A 413 -9.15 -11.89 3.77
CA PRO A 413 -8.00 -11.19 4.36
C PRO A 413 -7.03 -12.22 4.93
N SER A 414 -6.16 -12.75 4.09
CA SER A 414 -5.19 -13.79 4.46
C SER A 414 -4.17 -13.25 5.47
N ILE A 415 -4.51 -13.34 6.76
CA ILE A 415 -3.73 -12.79 7.88
C ILE A 415 -2.28 -13.27 7.83
N ASP A 416 -2.04 -14.55 7.56
CA ASP A 416 -0.69 -15.12 7.48
C ASP A 416 0.17 -14.51 6.37
N ILE A 417 -0.44 -14.12 5.25
CA ILE A 417 0.26 -13.45 4.15
C ILE A 417 0.60 -12.02 4.57
N LEU A 418 -0.38 -11.28 5.07
CA LEU A 418 -0.21 -9.90 5.50
C LEU A 418 0.83 -9.76 6.62
N GLN A 419 0.86 -10.70 7.57
CA GLN A 419 1.85 -10.73 8.65
C GLN A 419 3.29 -11.06 8.19
N ARG A 420 3.49 -11.47 6.94
CA ARG A 420 4.82 -11.84 6.40
C ARG A 420 5.42 -10.81 5.47
N GLU A 421 4.63 -10.29 4.55
CA GLU A 421 5.13 -9.50 3.42
C GLU A 421 5.84 -8.22 3.85
N LEU A 422 5.12 -7.29 4.45
CA LEU A 422 5.69 -5.99 4.85
C LEU A 422 6.70 -6.09 6.01
N PRO A 423 6.49 -6.95 7.03
CA PRO A 423 7.54 -7.21 8.02
C PRO A 423 8.85 -7.71 7.40
N ALA A 424 8.79 -8.60 6.40
CA ALA A 424 9.98 -9.07 5.71
C ALA A 424 10.62 -7.95 4.88
N ALA A 425 9.83 -7.12 4.21
CA ALA A 425 10.32 -5.98 3.45
C ALA A 425 11.10 -4.99 4.34
N VAL A 426 10.55 -4.64 5.48
CA VAL A 426 11.20 -3.77 6.48
C VAL A 426 12.46 -4.42 7.04
N LYS A 427 12.41 -5.70 7.41
CA LYS A 427 13.55 -6.45 7.93
C LYS A 427 14.72 -6.50 6.94
N GLN A 428 14.42 -6.54 5.65
CA GLN A 428 15.43 -6.56 4.58
C GLN A 428 15.71 -5.15 4.01
N HIS A 429 15.39 -4.11 4.75
CA HIS A 429 15.71 -2.71 4.43
C HIS A 429 15.13 -2.22 3.10
N ALA A 430 13.91 -2.65 2.73
CA ALA A 430 13.20 -2.01 1.65
C ALA A 430 12.97 -0.52 1.99
N TRP A 431 13.28 0.36 1.05
CA TRP A 431 13.10 1.81 1.24
C TRP A 431 11.62 2.20 1.19
N GLY A 432 10.83 1.49 0.37
CA GLY A 432 9.41 1.74 0.24
C GLY A 432 8.63 0.50 -0.19
N ALA A 433 7.31 0.62 -0.13
CA ALA A 433 6.40 -0.38 -0.68
C ALA A 433 5.37 0.26 -1.60
N ARG A 434 5.06 -0.45 -2.70
CA ARG A 434 3.95 -0.16 -3.59
C ARG A 434 3.01 -1.35 -3.58
N MET A 435 2.00 -1.27 -2.71
CA MET A 435 1.00 -2.33 -2.59
C MET A 435 -0.17 -2.06 -3.53
N VAL A 436 -0.73 -3.10 -4.10
CA VAL A 436 -1.95 -3.01 -4.91
C VAL A 436 -3.15 -3.28 -4.03
N GLY A 437 -4.02 -2.30 -3.92
CA GLY A 437 -5.33 -2.44 -3.32
C GLY A 437 -6.40 -2.76 -4.37
N THR A 438 -7.65 -2.50 -4.03
CA THR A 438 -8.78 -2.61 -4.95
C THR A 438 -9.86 -1.59 -4.64
N SER A 439 -10.49 -1.08 -5.67
CA SER A 439 -11.57 -0.08 -5.56
C SER A 439 -12.92 -0.66 -5.11
N ALA A 440 -13.00 -1.97 -4.86
CA ALA A 440 -14.19 -2.62 -4.29
C ALA A 440 -14.24 -2.44 -2.77
N TRP A 441 -14.59 -1.26 -2.32
CA TRP A 441 -14.56 -0.92 -0.90
C TRP A 441 -15.59 -1.67 -0.05
N GLY A 442 -16.66 -2.17 -0.67
CA GLY A 442 -17.67 -2.95 0.04
C GLY A 442 -17.11 -4.24 0.65
N VAL A 443 -16.15 -4.89 -0.01
CA VAL A 443 -15.60 -6.18 0.43
C VAL A 443 -14.12 -6.11 0.81
N ASN A 444 -13.36 -5.14 0.26
CA ASN A 444 -11.90 -5.11 0.43
C ASN A 444 -11.39 -3.92 1.27
N ALA A 445 -12.29 -3.11 1.83
CA ALA A 445 -11.90 -2.00 2.70
C ALA A 445 -11.00 -2.43 3.86
N PRO A 446 -11.25 -3.54 4.58
CA PRO A 446 -10.37 -3.98 5.67
C PRO A 446 -8.94 -4.23 5.21
N ILE A 447 -8.76 -4.87 4.05
CA ILE A 447 -7.42 -5.19 3.51
C ILE A 447 -6.68 -3.91 3.11
N ASN A 448 -7.35 -3.00 2.39
CA ASN A 448 -6.77 -1.70 2.04
C ASN A 448 -6.34 -0.92 3.30
N TYR A 449 -7.17 -0.94 4.34
CA TYR A 449 -6.89 -0.31 5.63
C TYR A 449 -5.66 -0.94 6.31
N ILE A 450 -5.60 -2.26 6.42
CA ILE A 450 -4.50 -3.00 7.04
C ILE A 450 -3.19 -2.75 6.30
N LEU A 451 -3.17 -2.86 4.97
CA LEU A 451 -1.98 -2.58 4.16
C LEU A 451 -1.45 -1.17 4.39
N SER A 452 -2.35 -0.19 4.47
CA SER A 452 -1.97 1.20 4.72
C SER A 452 -1.33 1.38 6.10
N LYS A 453 -1.94 0.81 7.14
CA LYS A 453 -1.41 0.85 8.51
C LYS A 453 -0.09 0.10 8.65
N GLN A 454 0.08 -1.04 7.96
CA GLN A 454 1.32 -1.81 7.98
C GLN A 454 2.48 -1.11 7.28
N MET A 455 2.24 -0.31 6.26
CA MET A 455 3.32 0.48 5.63
C MET A 455 3.87 1.56 6.57
N TRP A 456 3.08 2.00 7.57
CA TRP A 456 3.56 2.84 8.66
C TRP A 456 4.25 2.03 9.77
N ASN A 457 3.60 0.95 10.21
CA ASN A 457 4.09 0.06 11.26
C ASN A 457 3.95 -1.40 10.81
N ALA A 458 5.01 -1.97 10.26
CA ALA A 458 5.00 -3.33 9.74
C ALA A 458 4.79 -4.41 10.83
N ARG A 459 4.99 -4.06 12.11
CA ARG A 459 4.77 -4.96 13.25
C ARG A 459 3.34 -4.94 13.78
N LEU A 460 2.43 -4.28 13.06
CA LEU A 460 1.01 -4.23 13.40
C LEU A 460 0.43 -5.64 13.57
N ASN A 461 -0.37 -5.84 14.61
CA ASN A 461 -1.14 -7.09 14.76
C ASN A 461 -2.31 -7.09 13.78
N VAL A 462 -2.15 -7.80 12.66
CA VAL A 462 -3.11 -7.85 11.56
C VAL A 462 -4.46 -8.37 12.02
N SER A 463 -4.50 -9.45 12.81
CA SER A 463 -5.76 -10.03 13.31
C SER A 463 -6.52 -9.05 14.18
N ALA A 464 -5.85 -8.43 15.16
CA ALA A 464 -6.49 -7.46 16.04
C ALA A 464 -6.96 -6.20 15.27
N THR A 465 -6.21 -5.79 14.25
CA THR A 465 -6.60 -4.65 13.42
C THR A 465 -7.82 -4.98 12.54
N LEU A 466 -7.89 -6.20 12.01
CA LEU A 466 -9.08 -6.68 11.30
C LEU A 466 -10.30 -6.72 12.21
N ASP A 467 -10.15 -7.28 13.41
CA ASP A 467 -11.22 -7.37 14.39
C ASP A 467 -11.72 -5.97 14.80
N GLU A 468 -10.81 -5.02 15.07
CA GLU A 468 -11.17 -3.62 15.36
C GLU A 468 -11.92 -3.00 14.17
N TRP A 469 -11.42 -3.17 12.95
CA TRP A 469 -12.08 -2.63 11.76
C TRP A 469 -13.52 -3.16 11.61
N LEU A 470 -13.70 -4.49 11.72
CA LEU A 470 -15.02 -5.14 11.62
C LEU A 470 -15.98 -4.69 12.73
N GLN A 471 -15.50 -4.56 13.97
CA GLN A 471 -16.28 -4.06 15.10
C GLN A 471 -16.76 -2.63 14.86
N ARG A 472 -15.88 -1.76 14.39
CA ARG A 472 -16.19 -0.38 14.07
C ARG A 472 -17.16 -0.26 12.91
N ALA A 473 -16.98 -1.06 11.88
CA ALA A 473 -17.81 -1.02 10.67
C ALA A 473 -19.22 -1.57 10.93
N TYR A 474 -19.34 -2.73 11.58
CA TYR A 474 -20.54 -3.54 11.60
C TYR A 474 -21.17 -3.68 13.00
N GLY A 475 -20.56 -3.10 14.03
CA GLY A 475 -21.07 -3.17 15.41
C GLY A 475 -21.18 -4.62 15.92
N PRO A 476 -22.26 -5.00 16.63
CA PRO A 476 -22.39 -6.34 17.20
C PRO A 476 -22.31 -7.48 16.18
N GLY A 477 -22.73 -7.24 14.94
CA GLY A 477 -22.73 -8.23 13.86
C GLY A 477 -21.34 -8.61 13.32
N TRP A 478 -20.28 -7.96 13.81
CA TRP A 478 -18.92 -8.13 13.32
C TRP A 478 -18.39 -9.58 13.35
N ARG A 479 -18.81 -10.38 14.34
CA ARG A 479 -18.35 -11.76 14.48
C ARG A 479 -18.80 -12.65 13.34
N HIS A 480 -20.00 -12.42 12.83
CA HIS A 480 -20.48 -13.14 11.65
C HIS A 480 -19.65 -12.83 10.42
N MET A 481 -19.26 -11.56 10.23
CA MET A 481 -18.41 -11.15 9.12
C MET A 481 -16.98 -11.70 9.27
N ARG A 482 -16.46 -11.71 10.51
CA ARG A 482 -15.15 -12.32 10.80
C ARG A 482 -15.14 -13.82 10.51
N GLN A 483 -16.20 -14.52 10.88
CA GLN A 483 -16.35 -15.95 10.60
C GLN A 483 -16.46 -16.22 9.09
N LEU A 484 -17.19 -15.38 8.33
CA LEU A 484 -17.22 -15.44 6.87
C LEU A 484 -15.81 -15.33 6.26
N ASP A 485 -15.03 -14.35 6.72
CA ASP A 485 -13.66 -14.15 6.26
C ASP A 485 -12.76 -15.36 6.54
N ASP A 486 -12.87 -15.94 7.73
CA ASP A 486 -12.09 -17.11 8.14
C ASP A 486 -12.47 -18.36 7.33
N GLU A 487 -13.77 -18.61 7.13
CA GLU A 487 -14.25 -19.74 6.33
C GLU A 487 -13.78 -19.62 4.87
N LEU A 488 -13.85 -18.41 4.31
CA LEU A 488 -13.39 -18.16 2.95
C LEU A 488 -11.86 -18.35 2.82
N ASP A 489 -11.07 -17.85 3.78
CA ASP A 489 -9.60 -18.04 3.78
C ASP A 489 -9.23 -19.53 3.88
N VAL A 490 -9.88 -20.27 4.76
CA VAL A 490 -9.65 -21.72 4.92
C VAL A 490 -9.94 -22.49 3.64
N GLN A 491 -11.10 -22.23 2.99
CA GLN A 491 -11.49 -22.93 1.77
C GLN A 491 -10.59 -22.53 0.60
N MET A 492 -10.27 -21.25 0.45
CA MET A 492 -9.39 -20.77 -0.62
C MET A 492 -7.98 -21.36 -0.46
N ARG A 493 -7.46 -21.38 0.77
CA ARG A 493 -6.15 -21.96 1.09
C ARG A 493 -6.09 -23.44 0.75
N ALA A 494 -7.06 -24.22 1.21
CA ALA A 494 -7.13 -25.66 0.93
C ALA A 494 -7.21 -25.95 -0.58
N HIS A 495 -8.02 -25.17 -1.32
CA HIS A 495 -8.15 -25.29 -2.76
C HIS A 495 -6.83 -24.98 -3.48
N LYS A 496 -6.14 -23.89 -3.08
CA LYS A 496 -4.87 -23.49 -3.68
C LYS A 496 -3.73 -24.46 -3.35
N GLU A 497 -3.71 -25.04 -2.17
CA GLU A 497 -2.74 -26.08 -1.78
C GLU A 497 -2.92 -27.38 -2.56
N ALA A 498 -4.16 -27.77 -2.87
CA ALA A 498 -4.47 -28.93 -3.69
C ALA A 498 -4.04 -28.77 -5.16
N GLN A 499 -3.94 -27.53 -5.65
CA GLN A 499 -3.50 -27.21 -7.01
C GLN A 499 -1.98 -27.20 -7.06
N SER A 500 -1.28 -28.21 -7.48
CA SER A 500 0.18 -28.29 -7.76
C SER A 500 1.14 -27.46 -6.89
N PRO A 501 2.26 -27.99 -6.40
CA PRO A 501 3.27 -27.24 -5.67
C PRO A 501 3.94 -26.11 -6.46
N VAL A 502 3.84 -26.11 -7.79
CA VAL A 502 4.31 -25.03 -8.68
C VAL A 502 3.09 -24.30 -9.24
N TYR A 503 2.35 -23.64 -8.35
CA TYR A 503 1.18 -22.88 -8.79
C TYR A 503 1.61 -21.69 -9.67
N LYS A 504 1.17 -21.71 -10.95
CA LYS A 504 1.22 -20.52 -11.81
C LYS A 504 0.10 -19.57 -11.40
N GLY A 505 0.45 -18.36 -11.02
CA GLY A 505 -0.55 -17.40 -10.56
C GLY A 505 -0.92 -17.66 -9.11
N SER A 506 -0.05 -17.20 -8.25
CA SER A 506 -0.32 -17.07 -6.81
C SER A 506 -1.31 -15.94 -6.51
N GLN A 507 -1.66 -15.16 -7.53
CA GLN A 507 -2.64 -14.08 -7.46
C GLN A 507 -4.04 -14.64 -7.15
N TYR A 508 -4.83 -13.84 -6.48
CA TYR A 508 -6.25 -14.10 -6.33
C TYR A 508 -6.92 -13.96 -7.70
N GLU A 509 -7.31 -15.07 -8.28
CA GLU A 509 -8.03 -15.11 -9.55
C GLU A 509 -9.38 -15.76 -9.30
N VAL A 510 -10.45 -15.02 -9.59
CA VAL A 510 -11.82 -15.53 -9.52
C VAL A 510 -12.20 -16.08 -10.91
N ASN A 511 -11.52 -17.15 -11.29
CA ASN A 511 -11.84 -17.89 -12.51
C ASN A 511 -12.99 -18.89 -12.27
N GLU A 512 -13.41 -19.59 -13.33
CA GLU A 512 -14.49 -20.57 -13.26
C GLU A 512 -14.24 -21.66 -12.20
N ASP A 513 -13.01 -22.13 -12.09
CA ASP A 513 -12.61 -23.14 -11.11
C ASP A 513 -12.82 -22.67 -9.67
N VAL A 514 -12.39 -21.45 -9.37
CA VAL A 514 -12.57 -20.82 -8.04
C VAL A 514 -14.05 -20.52 -7.78
N MET A 515 -14.79 -20.04 -8.78
CA MET A 515 -16.23 -19.79 -8.65
C MET A 515 -16.99 -21.08 -8.34
N LYS A 516 -16.65 -22.16 -9.05
CA LYS A 516 -17.30 -23.47 -8.90
C LYS A 516 -16.96 -24.15 -7.56
N ASN A 517 -15.69 -24.11 -7.15
CA ASN A 517 -15.21 -24.92 -6.05
C ASN A 517 -15.17 -24.17 -4.71
N ILE A 518 -15.21 -22.82 -4.72
CA ILE A 518 -15.17 -22.00 -3.52
C ILE A 518 -16.46 -21.19 -3.36
N TYR A 519 -16.75 -20.25 -4.28
CA TYR A 519 -17.83 -19.30 -4.04
C TYR A 519 -19.22 -19.93 -4.15
N ALA A 520 -19.46 -20.81 -5.13
CA ALA A 520 -20.77 -21.44 -5.26
C ALA A 520 -21.15 -22.31 -4.05
N PRO A 521 -20.27 -23.20 -3.53
CA PRO A 521 -20.55 -23.96 -2.31
C PRO A 521 -20.68 -23.10 -1.05
N LEU A 522 -19.90 -22.00 -0.93
CA LEU A 522 -19.92 -21.15 0.25
C LEU A 522 -21.04 -20.09 0.23
N PHE A 523 -21.65 -19.82 -0.92
CA PHE A 523 -22.61 -18.72 -1.05
C PHE A 523 -23.75 -18.78 -0.04
N PRO A 524 -24.38 -19.95 0.26
CA PRO A 524 -25.42 -20.04 1.29
C PRO A 524 -24.93 -19.63 2.68
N ALA A 525 -23.70 -20.01 3.07
CA ALA A 525 -23.10 -19.62 4.34
C ALA A 525 -22.79 -18.12 4.37
N MET A 526 -22.26 -17.56 3.25
CA MET A 526 -22.03 -16.11 3.13
C MET A 526 -23.32 -15.32 3.30
N GLU A 527 -24.40 -15.74 2.66
CA GLU A 527 -25.72 -15.12 2.85
C GLU A 527 -26.20 -15.21 4.27
N GLN A 528 -26.02 -16.37 4.93
CA GLN A 528 -26.43 -16.55 6.32
C GLN A 528 -25.64 -15.63 7.25
N HIS A 529 -24.30 -15.55 7.12
CA HIS A 529 -23.48 -14.66 7.92
C HIS A 529 -23.86 -13.19 7.72
N TYR A 530 -24.06 -12.78 6.46
CA TYR A 530 -24.53 -11.43 6.15
C TYR A 530 -25.87 -11.10 6.80
N ARG A 531 -26.87 -12.00 6.71
CA ARG A 531 -28.19 -11.81 7.31
C ARG A 531 -28.11 -11.72 8.83
N SER A 532 -27.31 -12.58 9.45
CA SER A 532 -27.09 -12.55 10.91
C SER A 532 -26.42 -11.24 11.34
N ALA A 533 -25.38 -10.79 10.62
CA ALA A 533 -24.74 -9.52 10.88
C ALA A 533 -25.70 -8.33 10.72
N LEU A 534 -26.52 -8.34 9.67
CA LEU A 534 -27.51 -7.30 9.39
C LEU A 534 -28.57 -7.19 10.50
N ALA A 535 -29.02 -8.34 11.02
CA ALA A 535 -29.98 -8.40 12.13
C ALA A 535 -29.43 -7.82 13.44
N GLU A 536 -28.13 -7.89 13.65
CA GLU A 536 -27.46 -7.37 14.85
C GLU A 536 -27.05 -5.90 14.75
N CYS A 537 -27.12 -5.26 13.57
CA CYS A 537 -26.81 -3.84 13.41
C CYS A 537 -27.70 -2.96 14.27
N ARG A 538 -27.09 -2.07 15.07
CA ARG A 538 -27.80 -1.16 15.99
C ARG A 538 -28.04 0.22 15.41
N THR A 539 -27.21 0.66 14.46
CA THR A 539 -27.28 1.99 13.85
C THR A 539 -27.51 1.90 12.34
N GLU A 540 -28.08 2.94 11.76
CA GLU A 540 -28.26 3.04 10.32
C GLU A 540 -26.89 3.06 9.60
N THR A 541 -25.88 3.72 10.20
CA THR A 541 -24.52 3.74 9.66
C THR A 541 -23.90 2.34 9.55
N GLN A 542 -24.05 1.49 10.58
CA GLN A 542 -23.61 0.09 10.54
C GLN A 542 -24.33 -0.69 9.43
N ARG A 543 -25.66 -0.47 9.30
CA ARG A 543 -26.48 -1.10 8.26
C ARG A 543 -26.03 -0.69 6.86
N GLN A 544 -25.79 0.60 6.64
CA GLN A 544 -25.31 1.12 5.36
C GLN A 544 -23.92 0.58 4.99
N ARG A 545 -23.00 0.53 5.96
CA ARG A 545 -21.67 -0.07 5.77
C ARG A 545 -21.76 -1.55 5.40
N LEU A 546 -22.62 -2.30 6.08
CA LEU A 546 -22.82 -3.72 5.76
C LEU A 546 -23.55 -3.90 4.41
N THR A 547 -24.45 -2.99 4.03
CA THR A 547 -25.09 -3.00 2.72
C THR A 547 -24.08 -2.91 1.58
N MET A 548 -22.99 -2.16 1.74
CA MET A 548 -21.90 -2.13 0.73
C MET A 548 -21.28 -3.52 0.49
N PHE A 549 -21.17 -4.35 1.53
CA PHE A 549 -20.78 -5.75 1.38
C PHE A 549 -21.86 -6.56 0.62
N GLY A 550 -23.13 -6.37 0.99
CA GLY A 550 -24.29 -7.00 0.33
C GLY A 550 -24.42 -6.65 -1.14
N ASP A 551 -24.00 -5.45 -1.57
CA ASP A 551 -23.96 -5.07 -2.98
C ASP A 551 -23.04 -6.00 -3.77
N ASN A 552 -21.89 -6.35 -3.21
CA ASN A 552 -20.96 -7.31 -3.81
C ASN A 552 -21.54 -8.73 -3.85
N LEU A 553 -22.24 -9.16 -2.79
CA LEU A 553 -22.92 -10.46 -2.80
C LEU A 553 -24.06 -10.50 -3.84
N THR A 554 -24.73 -9.36 -4.11
CA THR A 554 -25.72 -9.26 -5.19
C THR A 554 -25.05 -9.50 -6.56
N GLN A 555 -23.90 -8.90 -6.81
CA GLN A 555 -23.13 -9.11 -8.04
C GLN A 555 -22.63 -10.56 -8.14
N LEU A 556 -22.09 -11.12 -7.07
CA LEU A 556 -21.61 -12.49 -7.01
C LEU A 556 -22.73 -13.50 -7.27
N HIS A 557 -23.89 -13.33 -6.60
CA HIS A 557 -25.05 -14.19 -6.81
C HIS A 557 -25.51 -14.20 -8.27
N PHE A 558 -25.59 -13.01 -8.88
CA PHE A 558 -25.95 -12.88 -10.29
C PHE A 558 -24.95 -13.62 -11.20
N ALA A 559 -23.65 -13.46 -10.96
CA ALA A 559 -22.60 -14.14 -11.72
C ALA A 559 -22.68 -15.67 -11.58
N LEU A 560 -22.82 -16.19 -10.35
CA LEU A 560 -22.96 -17.62 -10.08
C LEU A 560 -24.19 -18.22 -10.76
N ARG A 561 -25.31 -17.52 -10.72
CA ARG A 561 -26.56 -17.97 -11.39
C ARG A 561 -26.41 -17.98 -12.91
N LYS A 562 -25.80 -16.93 -13.49
CA LYS A 562 -25.57 -16.87 -14.95
C LYS A 562 -24.62 -17.94 -15.46
N ALA A 563 -23.65 -18.32 -14.64
CA ALA A 563 -22.73 -19.43 -14.90
C ALA A 563 -23.37 -20.83 -14.68
N GLY A 564 -24.60 -20.89 -14.20
CA GLY A 564 -25.26 -22.18 -13.88
C GLY A 564 -24.66 -22.92 -12.68
N LEU A 565 -23.88 -22.21 -11.84
CA LEU A 565 -23.20 -22.80 -10.70
C LEU A 565 -24.08 -22.86 -9.44
N ILE A 566 -25.18 -22.12 -9.42
CA ILE A 566 -26.25 -22.23 -8.42
C ILE A 566 -27.60 -22.40 -9.11
N PRO A 567 -28.56 -23.14 -8.51
CA PRO A 567 -29.86 -23.37 -9.12
C PRO A 567 -30.63 -22.06 -9.37
N ALA A 568 -31.27 -21.96 -10.53
CA ALA A 568 -32.05 -20.78 -10.91
C ALA A 568 -33.24 -20.49 -9.97
N HIS A 569 -33.74 -21.53 -9.28
CA HIS A 569 -34.84 -21.46 -8.31
C HIS A 569 -34.39 -21.32 -6.86
N ALA A 570 -33.08 -21.28 -6.60
CA ALA A 570 -32.57 -21.06 -5.27
C ALA A 570 -33.00 -19.66 -4.78
N GLN A 571 -33.78 -19.63 -3.71
CA GLN A 571 -34.20 -18.36 -3.10
C GLN A 571 -33.02 -17.68 -2.41
N SER A 572 -32.80 -16.40 -2.72
CA SER A 572 -31.79 -15.57 -2.08
C SER A 572 -32.28 -14.12 -2.00
N ILE A 573 -31.92 -13.41 -0.95
CA ILE A 573 -32.18 -11.96 -0.84
C ILE A 573 -31.40 -11.15 -1.90
N PHE A 574 -30.38 -11.74 -2.45
CA PHE A 574 -29.52 -11.14 -3.49
C PHE A 574 -30.02 -11.43 -4.92
N GLN A 575 -31.08 -12.23 -5.07
CA GLN A 575 -31.59 -12.60 -6.38
C GLN A 575 -32.11 -11.38 -7.14
N ARG A 576 -31.67 -11.25 -8.39
CA ARG A 576 -32.13 -10.23 -9.35
C ARG A 576 -32.31 -10.91 -10.72
N ASP A 577 -33.34 -10.53 -11.44
CA ASP A 577 -33.41 -10.82 -12.88
C ASP A 577 -32.49 -9.88 -13.65
N ASP A 578 -32.37 -10.06 -14.96
CA ASP A 578 -31.45 -9.31 -15.80
C ASP A 578 -31.75 -7.80 -15.81
N ALA A 579 -33.02 -7.40 -15.82
CA ALA A 579 -33.43 -6.00 -15.83
C ALA A 579 -33.18 -5.34 -14.47
N ALA A 580 -33.56 -6.02 -13.38
CA ALA A 580 -33.30 -5.53 -12.02
C ALA A 580 -31.80 -5.48 -11.73
N PHE A 581 -30.99 -6.42 -12.25
CA PHE A 581 -29.54 -6.37 -12.08
C PHE A 581 -28.91 -5.21 -12.87
N ALA A 582 -29.35 -4.96 -14.11
CA ALA A 582 -28.87 -3.82 -14.89
C ALA A 582 -29.19 -2.48 -14.20
N ALA A 583 -30.39 -2.33 -13.66
CA ALA A 583 -30.79 -1.15 -12.88
C ALA A 583 -29.96 -1.01 -11.60
N PHE A 584 -29.71 -2.11 -10.89
CA PHE A 584 -28.84 -2.14 -9.72
C PHE A 584 -27.41 -1.67 -10.07
N MET A 585 -26.79 -2.21 -11.13
CA MET A 585 -25.44 -1.81 -11.55
C MET A 585 -25.34 -0.32 -11.92
N THR A 586 -26.38 0.23 -12.57
CA THR A 586 -26.46 1.67 -12.86
C THR A 586 -26.51 2.50 -11.58
N GLY A 587 -27.31 2.08 -10.60
CA GLY A 587 -27.37 2.74 -9.29
C GLY A 587 -26.04 2.70 -8.50
N MET A 588 -25.17 1.72 -8.79
CA MET A 588 -23.88 1.57 -8.12
C MET A 588 -22.74 2.41 -8.74
N GLU A 589 -22.95 3.11 -9.85
CA GLU A 589 -21.88 3.83 -10.56
C GLU A 589 -21.19 4.92 -9.72
N SER A 590 -21.93 5.61 -8.85
CA SER A 590 -21.40 6.67 -7.99
C SER A 590 -20.95 6.19 -6.61
N THR A 591 -21.14 4.91 -6.27
CA THR A 591 -20.79 4.36 -4.95
C THR A 591 -19.36 3.82 -4.89
N PHE A 592 -18.85 3.62 -3.67
CA PHE A 592 -17.58 2.91 -3.43
C PHE A 592 -17.77 1.40 -3.26
N SER A 593 -18.99 0.87 -3.27
CA SER A 593 -19.27 -0.53 -2.93
C SER A 593 -18.58 -1.52 -3.87
N LEU A 594 -18.73 -1.33 -5.19
CA LEU A 594 -18.32 -2.29 -6.20
C LEU A 594 -16.98 -1.94 -6.83
N TYR A 595 -16.32 -2.96 -7.39
CA TYR A 595 -15.10 -2.83 -8.17
C TYR A 595 -15.31 -1.94 -9.40
N ARG A 596 -14.28 -1.13 -9.70
CA ARG A 596 -14.15 -0.41 -10.97
C ARG A 596 -12.76 -0.71 -11.54
N ASP A 597 -12.68 -0.85 -12.85
CA ASP A 597 -11.43 -1.12 -13.53
C ASP A 597 -10.57 0.16 -13.62
N ASP A 598 -9.81 0.41 -12.56
CA ASP A 598 -8.90 1.57 -12.50
C ASP A 598 -7.62 1.36 -13.33
N LEU A 599 -7.36 0.13 -13.78
CA LEU A 599 -6.17 -0.20 -14.58
C LEU A 599 -6.38 0.03 -16.07
N GLY A 600 -7.63 0.09 -16.55
CA GLY A 600 -7.96 0.04 -17.98
C GLY A 600 -7.50 -1.28 -18.61
N ILE A 601 -7.25 -2.30 -17.80
CA ILE A 601 -7.06 -3.67 -18.25
C ILE A 601 -8.46 -4.24 -18.42
N ASN A 602 -8.79 -4.58 -19.65
CA ASN A 602 -10.11 -5.06 -20.00
C ASN A 602 -10.35 -6.44 -19.38
N HIS A 603 -10.78 -6.47 -18.12
CA HIS A 603 -11.16 -7.69 -17.39
C HIS A 603 -12.56 -8.16 -17.79
N GLY A 604 -13.01 -7.83 -18.98
CA GLY A 604 -14.36 -8.04 -19.47
C GLY A 604 -15.41 -7.29 -18.62
N PRO A 605 -16.53 -6.93 -19.16
CA PRO A 605 -17.58 -6.31 -18.38
C PRO A 605 -18.03 -7.31 -17.32
N VAL A 606 -17.68 -7.03 -16.07
CA VAL A 606 -18.01 -7.79 -14.87
C VAL A 606 -19.49 -8.19 -14.78
N TRP A 607 -20.33 -7.64 -15.63
CA TRP A 607 -21.78 -7.83 -15.62
C TRP A 607 -22.41 -8.21 -16.97
N LYS A 608 -21.65 -8.39 -18.05
CA LYS A 608 -22.23 -8.79 -19.35
C LYS A 608 -22.63 -10.27 -19.43
N GLY A 609 -22.47 -11.03 -18.37
CA GLY A 609 -22.99 -12.39 -18.28
C GLY A 609 -22.37 -13.42 -19.24
N GLU A 610 -21.37 -13.02 -19.98
CA GLU A 610 -20.57 -13.92 -20.79
C GLU A 610 -19.30 -14.28 -20.06
N TRP A 611 -19.24 -15.48 -19.54
CA TRP A 611 -17.99 -16.13 -19.21
C TRP A 611 -17.23 -16.29 -20.52
N SER A 612 -16.36 -15.38 -20.87
CA SER A 612 -15.32 -15.69 -21.84
C SER A 612 -14.35 -16.62 -21.14
N ALA A 613 -14.37 -17.87 -21.51
CA ALA A 613 -13.29 -18.79 -21.22
C ALA A 613 -11.96 -18.15 -21.63
N PRO A 614 -10.87 -18.44 -20.89
CA PRO A 614 -9.55 -17.87 -21.15
C PRO A 614 -9.04 -18.12 -22.54
#